data_cbc8d2ab4295aa071be345257acbe83f
#
_entry.id   cbc8d2ab4295aa071be345257acbe83f
#
_cell.length_a   1.000
_cell.length_b   1.000
_cell.length_c   1.000
_cell.angle_alpha   90.00
_cell.angle_beta   90.00
_cell.angle_gamma   90.00
#
_symmetry.space_group_name_H-M   'P 1'
#
loop_
_entity.id
_entity.type
_entity.pdbx_description
1 polymer ?
#
loop_
_entity_poly.entity_id
_entity_poly.type
_entity_poly.pdbx_seq_one_letter_code
_entity_poly.pdbx_strand_id
1 'polypeptide(L)'
;MNSIKQIDYEAESPEVPEPFASLIKDADERWEKFWAQKLNKRYPRYVASEPAQVYAALKHVCDEGLALGERFIEWGSGFGVATSLAAQLGFEATGIELEDGLIEIAESLAEKHRTGAEFITTTYIPEGYISYDHVGGSDIVPDDSFGYQTEPPRYDGMDIGLDEVDVFFVYPWPGEQEMMLKLFQSVANEDAILIAYYGDQEICI
;
A
#
# COMPACT_ATOMS: atom_id res chain seq x y z
N MET A 1 7.12 -15.62 -16.73
CA MET A 1 6.41 -14.38 -16.37
C MET A 1 4.99 -14.76 -16.07
N ASN A 2 4.59 -14.67 -14.81
CA ASN A 2 3.21 -14.90 -14.43
C ASN A 2 2.35 -13.78 -15.02
N SER A 3 1.24 -14.14 -15.67
CA SER A 3 0.32 -13.13 -16.21
C SER A 3 -0.58 -12.64 -15.08
N ILE A 4 -0.59 -11.33 -14.81
CA ILE A 4 -1.61 -10.72 -13.94
C ILE A 4 -2.97 -10.95 -14.59
N LYS A 5 -3.93 -11.34 -13.77
CA LYS A 5 -5.32 -11.48 -14.17
C LYS A 5 -6.13 -10.49 -13.35
N GLN A 6 -6.82 -9.59 -14.03
CA GLN A 6 -7.74 -8.67 -13.36
C GLN A 6 -8.97 -9.43 -12.88
N ILE A 7 -9.36 -9.16 -11.64
CA ILE A 7 -10.60 -9.64 -11.03
C ILE A 7 -11.69 -8.61 -11.31
N ASP A 8 -12.87 -9.05 -11.73
CA ASP A 8 -14.01 -8.17 -11.94
C ASP A 8 -14.47 -7.62 -10.57
N TYR A 9 -14.28 -6.34 -10.36
CA TYR A 9 -14.68 -5.62 -9.17
C TYR A 9 -15.34 -4.31 -9.57
N GLU A 10 -16.56 -4.08 -9.11
CA GLU A 10 -17.25 -2.80 -9.27
C GLU A 10 -17.10 -2.03 -7.95
N ALA A 11 -16.49 -0.85 -8.02
CA ALA A 11 -16.32 -0.01 -6.85
C ALA A 11 -17.70 0.40 -6.30
N GLU A 12 -18.01 -0.07 -5.11
CA GLU A 12 -19.21 0.32 -4.39
C GLU A 12 -18.88 1.47 -3.42
N SER A 13 -19.89 2.28 -3.10
CA SER A 13 -19.79 3.21 -1.96
C SER A 13 -20.52 2.58 -0.77
N PRO A 14 -19.86 1.73 0.01
CA PRO A 14 -20.52 0.99 1.07
C PRO A 14 -20.84 1.91 2.24
N GLU A 15 -21.85 1.55 3.01
CA GLU A 15 -21.98 2.04 4.36
C GLU A 15 -20.83 1.47 5.20
N VAL A 16 -19.94 2.35 5.67
CA VAL A 16 -18.78 1.93 6.47
C VAL A 16 -19.18 1.83 7.93
N PRO A 17 -19.15 0.62 8.51
CA PRO A 17 -19.55 0.42 9.91
C PRO A 17 -18.44 0.85 10.89
N GLU A 18 -18.80 0.97 12.18
CA GLU A 18 -17.80 1.04 13.26
C GLU A 18 -17.05 -0.30 13.38
N PRO A 19 -15.71 -0.29 13.69
CA PRO A 19 -14.91 0.90 14.06
C PRO A 19 -14.27 1.64 12.89
N PHE A 20 -14.43 1.18 11.65
CA PHE A 20 -13.79 1.75 10.44
C PHE A 20 -14.23 3.20 10.19
N ALA A 21 -15.51 3.51 10.37
CA ALA A 21 -16.03 4.85 10.19
C ALA A 21 -15.35 5.87 11.12
N SER A 22 -15.05 5.48 12.35
CA SER A 22 -14.34 6.31 13.33
C SER A 22 -12.90 6.58 12.92
N LEU A 23 -12.20 5.58 12.36
CA LEU A 23 -10.85 5.72 11.84
C LEU A 23 -10.82 6.67 10.63
N ILE A 24 -11.73 6.47 9.67
CA ILE A 24 -11.85 7.31 8.47
C ILE A 24 -12.08 8.76 8.86
N LYS A 25 -13.03 9.01 9.76
CA LYS A 25 -13.30 10.37 10.25
C LYS A 25 -12.06 11.02 10.87
N ASP A 26 -11.28 10.30 11.66
CA ASP A 26 -10.06 10.86 12.26
C ASP A 26 -9.00 11.14 11.19
N ALA A 27 -8.88 10.27 10.18
CA ALA A 27 -7.99 10.50 9.04
C ALA A 27 -8.36 11.77 8.27
N ASP A 28 -9.65 12.01 8.01
CA ASP A 28 -10.16 13.22 7.36
C ASP A 28 -9.85 14.48 8.19
N GLU A 29 -10.07 14.43 9.51
CA GLU A 29 -9.73 15.54 10.40
C GLU A 29 -8.22 15.85 10.41
N ARG A 30 -7.36 14.83 10.30
CA ARG A 30 -5.91 14.97 10.19
C ARG A 30 -5.53 15.57 8.83
N TRP A 31 -6.18 15.15 7.77
CA TRP A 31 -5.97 15.66 6.42
C TRP A 31 -6.36 17.15 6.33
N GLU A 32 -7.48 17.58 6.92
CA GLU A 32 -7.86 18.98 7.01
C GLU A 32 -6.82 19.83 7.77
N LYS A 33 -6.30 19.31 8.89
CA LYS A 33 -5.23 19.98 9.67
C LYS A 33 -3.93 20.06 8.87
N PHE A 34 -3.57 19.02 8.14
CA PHE A 34 -2.39 18.97 7.28
C PHE A 34 -2.43 20.10 6.22
N TRP A 35 -3.57 20.29 5.58
CA TRP A 35 -3.76 21.39 4.63
C TRP A 35 -3.77 22.77 5.31
N ALA A 36 -4.46 22.93 6.42
CA ALA A 36 -4.49 24.17 7.19
C ALA A 36 -3.08 24.60 7.64
N GLN A 37 -2.22 23.66 7.98
CA GLN A 37 -0.82 23.87 8.36
C GLN A 37 0.13 24.00 7.16
N LYS A 38 -0.39 23.91 5.93
CA LYS A 38 0.39 23.95 4.68
C LYS A 38 1.47 22.86 4.56
N LEU A 39 1.30 21.73 5.22
CA LEU A 39 2.21 20.60 5.14
C LEU A 39 2.24 19.95 3.76
N ASN A 40 1.21 20.14 2.94
CA ASN A 40 1.19 19.78 1.53
C ASN A 40 2.33 20.41 0.71
N LYS A 41 2.93 21.51 1.19
CA LYS A 41 4.12 22.11 0.57
C LYS A 41 5.40 21.38 0.94
N ARG A 42 5.45 20.76 2.13
CA ARG A 42 6.57 19.94 2.58
C ARG A 42 6.50 18.53 2.00
N TYR A 43 5.31 17.98 1.85
CA TYR A 43 5.04 16.65 1.32
C TYR A 43 4.20 16.73 0.04
N PRO A 44 4.74 17.27 -1.06
CA PRO A 44 3.97 17.55 -2.28
C PRO A 44 3.52 16.29 -3.02
N ARG A 45 4.12 15.15 -2.70
CA ARG A 45 3.77 13.84 -3.29
C ARG A 45 2.74 13.07 -2.47
N TYR A 46 2.29 13.59 -1.32
CA TYR A 46 1.24 12.95 -0.57
C TYR A 46 -0.14 13.34 -1.10
N VAL A 47 -0.90 12.33 -1.54
CA VAL A 47 -2.30 12.43 -1.96
C VAL A 47 -3.07 11.31 -1.26
N ALA A 48 -4.12 11.67 -0.53
CA ALA A 48 -4.97 10.68 0.12
C ALA A 48 -5.82 9.91 -0.90
N SER A 49 -5.93 8.60 -0.73
CA SER A 49 -6.95 7.79 -1.41
C SER A 49 -8.33 8.06 -0.80
N GLU A 50 -9.41 7.58 -1.45
CA GLU A 50 -10.77 7.62 -0.88
C GLU A 50 -10.96 6.44 0.10
N PRO A 51 -10.99 6.68 1.42
CA PRO A 51 -10.91 5.58 2.39
C PRO A 51 -12.10 4.61 2.36
N ALA A 52 -13.30 5.11 2.02
CA ALA A 52 -14.48 4.25 1.94
C ALA A 52 -14.38 3.23 0.79
N GLN A 53 -13.76 3.62 -0.32
CA GLN A 53 -13.53 2.74 -1.46
C GLN A 53 -12.42 1.72 -1.17
N VAL A 54 -11.35 2.17 -0.49
CA VAL A 54 -10.28 1.27 -0.03
C VAL A 54 -10.87 0.22 0.92
N TYR A 55 -11.70 0.64 1.87
CA TYR A 55 -12.41 -0.28 2.75
C TYR A 55 -13.26 -1.30 1.97
N ALA A 56 -14.02 -0.83 0.97
CA ALA A 56 -14.85 -1.71 0.14
C ALA A 56 -14.03 -2.77 -0.61
N ALA A 57 -12.91 -2.37 -1.22
CA ALA A 57 -12.03 -3.29 -1.93
C ALA A 57 -11.38 -4.32 -0.99
N LEU A 58 -10.87 -3.88 0.15
CA LEU A 58 -10.30 -4.76 1.17
C LEU A 58 -11.35 -5.74 1.70
N LYS A 59 -12.54 -5.23 1.99
CA LYS A 59 -13.66 -6.07 2.45
C LYS A 59 -14.07 -7.09 1.39
N HIS A 60 -14.11 -6.71 0.11
CA HIS A 60 -14.39 -7.64 -0.99
C HIS A 60 -13.35 -8.78 -1.04
N VAL A 61 -12.06 -8.46 -0.92
CA VAL A 61 -10.98 -9.47 -0.86
C VAL A 61 -11.23 -10.45 0.30
N CYS A 62 -11.63 -9.94 1.47
CA CYS A 62 -11.95 -10.79 2.62
C CYS A 62 -13.21 -11.63 2.41
N ASP A 63 -14.32 -11.02 1.97
CA ASP A 63 -15.62 -11.67 1.83
C ASP A 63 -15.62 -12.78 0.77
N GLU A 64 -14.91 -12.56 -0.33
CA GLU A 64 -14.77 -13.53 -1.41
C GLU A 64 -13.64 -14.55 -1.18
N GLY A 65 -12.84 -14.36 -0.10
CA GLY A 65 -11.73 -15.24 0.22
C GLY A 65 -10.66 -15.27 -0.88
N LEU A 66 -10.36 -14.11 -1.47
CA LEU A 66 -9.44 -14.02 -2.60
C LEU A 66 -7.99 -14.18 -2.16
N ALA A 67 -7.62 -13.68 -0.97
CA ALA A 67 -6.30 -13.86 -0.40
C ALA A 67 -6.17 -15.22 0.30
N LEU A 68 -5.04 -15.89 0.13
CA LEU A 68 -4.77 -17.19 0.77
C LEU A 68 -4.24 -17.06 2.19
N GLY A 69 -3.73 -15.89 2.58
CA GLY A 69 -3.23 -15.59 3.91
C GLY A 69 -3.62 -14.19 4.37
N GLU A 70 -2.98 -13.72 5.43
CA GLU A 70 -3.36 -12.51 6.16
C GLU A 70 -2.30 -11.40 6.09
N ARG A 71 -1.23 -11.55 5.28
CA ARG A 71 -0.14 -10.57 5.18
C ARG A 71 -0.45 -9.51 4.16
N PHE A 72 -0.45 -8.27 4.60
CA PHE A 72 -0.78 -7.10 3.78
C PHE A 72 0.36 -6.10 3.77
N ILE A 73 0.64 -5.51 2.61
CA ILE A 73 1.59 -4.40 2.47
C ILE A 73 0.98 -3.25 1.66
N GLU A 74 1.21 -2.01 2.11
CA GLU A 74 0.88 -0.79 1.38
C GLU A 74 2.15 -0.08 0.91
N TRP A 75 2.28 0.15 -0.38
CA TRP A 75 3.37 0.93 -0.98
C TRP A 75 3.01 2.41 -1.05
N GLY A 76 3.75 3.25 -0.30
CA GLY A 76 3.47 4.67 -0.16
C GLY A 76 2.31 4.93 0.79
N SER A 77 2.43 4.47 2.03
CA SER A 77 1.30 4.45 2.99
C SER A 77 0.82 5.83 3.45
N GLY A 78 1.61 6.88 3.30
CA GLY A 78 1.19 8.22 3.70
C GLY A 78 0.72 8.27 5.14
N PHE A 79 -0.57 8.56 5.38
CA PHE A 79 -1.18 8.55 6.71
C PHE A 79 -1.54 7.14 7.22
N GLY A 80 -1.22 6.07 6.46
CA GLY A 80 -1.44 4.69 6.86
C GLY A 80 -2.92 4.30 6.97
N VAL A 81 -3.80 4.94 6.21
CA VAL A 81 -5.24 4.69 6.30
C VAL A 81 -5.58 3.31 5.74
N ALA A 82 -5.08 2.96 4.55
CA ALA A 82 -5.33 1.64 3.97
C ALA A 82 -4.71 0.53 4.82
N THR A 83 -3.46 0.72 5.29
CA THR A 83 -2.80 -0.21 6.22
C THR A 83 -3.60 -0.40 7.50
N SER A 84 -4.11 0.70 8.10
CA SER A 84 -4.92 0.63 9.33
C SER A 84 -6.28 -0.03 9.11
N LEU A 85 -6.93 0.19 7.96
CA LEU A 85 -8.17 -0.48 7.58
C LEU A 85 -7.94 -1.99 7.37
N ALA A 86 -6.85 -2.36 6.69
CA ALA A 86 -6.47 -3.76 6.50
C ALA A 86 -6.22 -4.47 7.85
N ALA A 87 -5.49 -3.82 8.76
CA ALA A 87 -5.26 -4.37 10.10
C ALA A 87 -6.56 -4.54 10.91
N GLN A 88 -7.52 -3.62 10.81
CA GLN A 88 -8.84 -3.76 11.44
C GLN A 88 -9.69 -4.88 10.81
N LEU A 89 -9.43 -5.23 9.55
CA LEU A 89 -10.07 -6.36 8.87
C LEU A 89 -9.40 -7.70 9.18
N GLY A 90 -8.29 -7.70 9.95
CA GLY A 90 -7.63 -8.90 10.43
C GLY A 90 -6.31 -9.22 9.72
N PHE A 91 -5.82 -8.37 8.83
CA PHE A 91 -4.52 -8.56 8.20
C PHE A 91 -3.36 -8.21 9.15
N GLU A 92 -2.24 -8.92 9.01
CA GLU A 92 -0.93 -8.50 9.50
C GLU A 92 -0.42 -7.41 8.52
N ALA A 93 -0.71 -6.14 8.83
CA ALA A 93 -0.60 -5.05 7.88
C ALA A 93 0.61 -4.17 8.16
N THR A 94 1.45 -3.99 7.11
CA THR A 94 2.63 -3.12 7.11
C THR A 94 2.51 -2.04 6.04
N GLY A 95 2.73 -0.79 6.42
CA GLY A 95 2.82 0.36 5.50
C GLY A 95 4.26 0.76 5.24
N ILE A 96 4.61 0.98 3.98
CA ILE A 96 5.92 1.48 3.55
C ILE A 96 5.78 2.94 3.13
N GLU A 97 6.56 3.82 3.74
CA GLU A 97 6.56 5.25 3.42
C GLU A 97 7.97 5.82 3.55
N LEU A 98 8.33 6.75 2.68
CA LEU A 98 9.65 7.36 2.65
C LEU A 98 9.79 8.54 3.62
N GLU A 99 8.68 9.20 3.92
CA GLU A 99 8.66 10.46 4.67
C GLU A 99 8.35 10.21 6.16
N ASP A 100 9.36 10.32 7.03
CA ASP A 100 9.22 10.12 8.49
C ASP A 100 8.03 10.88 9.10
N GLY A 101 7.79 12.11 8.64
CA GLY A 101 6.70 12.90 9.20
C GLY A 101 5.30 12.45 8.77
N LEU A 102 5.18 11.64 7.70
CA LEU A 102 3.92 10.96 7.35
C LEU A 102 3.78 9.69 8.18
N ILE A 103 4.87 8.97 8.42
CA ILE A 103 4.92 7.81 9.33
C ILE A 103 4.46 8.20 10.74
N GLU A 104 4.96 9.31 11.31
CA GLU A 104 4.51 9.80 12.62
C GLU A 104 3.00 10.00 12.69
N ILE A 105 2.39 10.49 11.60
CA ILE A 105 0.93 10.65 11.52
C ILE A 105 0.24 9.28 11.44
N ALA A 106 0.78 8.35 10.65
CA ALA A 106 0.25 7.00 10.47
C ALA A 106 0.29 6.21 11.79
N GLU A 107 1.43 6.18 12.47
CA GLU A 107 1.59 5.54 13.78
C GLU A 107 0.62 6.11 14.83
N SER A 108 0.50 7.45 14.89
CA SER A 108 -0.44 8.11 15.80
C SER A 108 -1.90 7.78 15.48
N LEU A 109 -2.26 7.56 14.20
CA LEU A 109 -3.60 7.13 13.80
C LEU A 109 -3.83 5.68 14.24
N ALA A 110 -2.90 4.79 13.93
CA ALA A 110 -2.96 3.36 14.28
C ALA A 110 -3.02 3.14 15.79
N GLU A 111 -2.20 3.85 16.58
CA GLU A 111 -2.21 3.78 18.03
C GLU A 111 -3.56 4.23 18.62
N LYS A 112 -4.09 5.38 18.17
CA LYS A 112 -5.37 5.91 18.64
C LYS A 112 -6.51 4.93 18.40
N HIS A 113 -6.53 4.27 17.25
CA HIS A 113 -7.57 3.31 16.87
C HIS A 113 -7.22 1.85 17.22
N ARG A 114 -6.02 1.63 17.79
CA ARG A 114 -5.53 0.29 18.21
C ARG A 114 -5.63 -0.73 17.08
N THR A 115 -5.24 -0.35 15.89
CA THR A 115 -5.37 -1.20 14.71
C THR A 115 -4.36 -2.35 14.69
N GLY A 116 -3.17 -2.14 15.27
CA GLY A 116 -2.06 -3.09 15.19
C GLY A 116 -1.27 -2.96 13.89
N ALA A 117 -1.56 -1.96 13.05
CA ALA A 117 -0.79 -1.69 11.84
C ALA A 117 0.64 -1.27 12.18
N GLU A 118 1.60 -1.74 11.40
CA GLU A 118 3.02 -1.42 11.51
C GLU A 118 3.47 -0.55 10.34
N PHE A 119 4.52 0.27 10.54
CA PHE A 119 5.02 1.17 9.51
C PHE A 119 6.54 1.14 9.46
N ILE A 120 7.10 1.21 8.24
CA ILE A 120 8.55 1.19 8.00
C ILE A 120 8.91 2.39 7.13
N THR A 121 9.86 3.21 7.61
CA THR A 121 10.41 4.32 6.84
C THR A 121 11.44 3.78 5.85
N THR A 122 11.00 3.57 4.61
CA THR A 122 11.88 3.15 3.50
C THR A 122 11.23 3.43 2.15
N THR A 123 11.99 3.27 1.08
CA THR A 123 11.44 3.30 -0.28
C THR A 123 10.65 2.01 -0.56
N TYR A 124 9.61 2.10 -1.39
CA TYR A 124 8.88 0.92 -1.84
C TYR A 124 9.68 0.04 -2.83
N ILE A 125 10.84 0.49 -3.30
CA ILE A 125 11.76 -0.35 -4.09
C ILE A 125 12.56 -1.20 -3.10
N PRO A 126 12.40 -2.53 -3.09
CA PRO A 126 13.08 -3.40 -2.15
C PRO A 126 14.57 -3.50 -2.47
N GLU A 127 15.36 -3.95 -1.48
CA GLU A 127 16.75 -4.25 -1.71
C GLU A 127 16.93 -5.29 -2.83
N GLY A 128 17.96 -5.10 -3.64
CA GLY A 128 18.23 -5.98 -4.80
C GLY A 128 17.47 -5.63 -6.08
N TYR A 129 16.74 -4.52 -6.10
CA TYR A 129 16.09 -4.00 -7.29
C TYR A 129 16.53 -2.56 -7.60
N ILE A 130 16.63 -2.25 -8.89
CA ILE A 130 16.97 -0.90 -9.39
C ILE A 130 15.78 -0.36 -10.16
N SER A 131 15.41 0.89 -9.88
CA SER A 131 14.51 1.67 -10.73
C SER A 131 15.32 2.60 -11.61
N TYR A 132 15.09 2.55 -12.92
CA TYR A 132 15.72 3.43 -13.90
C TYR A 132 15.00 4.77 -14.10
N ASP A 133 14.02 5.12 -13.27
CA ASP A 133 13.23 6.36 -13.38
C ASP A 133 14.11 7.61 -13.41
N HIS A 134 15.18 7.63 -12.65
CA HIS A 134 16.13 8.75 -12.59
C HIS A 134 16.94 8.95 -13.88
N VAL A 135 16.92 7.99 -14.78
CA VAL A 135 17.55 8.06 -16.12
C VAL A 135 16.53 8.10 -17.25
N GLY A 136 15.26 8.33 -16.92
CA GLY A 136 14.16 8.42 -17.89
C GLY A 136 13.54 7.09 -18.30
N GLY A 137 13.82 6.03 -17.56
CA GLY A 137 13.16 4.73 -17.69
C GLY A 137 12.23 4.43 -16.52
N SER A 138 11.19 3.66 -16.76
CA SER A 138 10.23 3.20 -15.75
C SER A 138 10.34 1.70 -15.46
N ASP A 139 11.44 1.08 -15.87
CA ASP A 139 11.65 -0.36 -15.67
C ASP A 139 12.30 -0.61 -14.31
N ILE A 140 11.78 -1.63 -13.61
CA ILE A 140 12.40 -2.18 -12.41
C ILE A 140 13.04 -3.48 -12.80
N VAL A 141 14.31 -3.66 -12.43
CA VAL A 141 15.10 -4.85 -12.73
C VAL A 141 15.86 -5.29 -11.48
N PRO A 142 16.16 -6.58 -11.35
CA PRO A 142 17.08 -7.06 -10.33
C PRO A 142 18.45 -6.41 -10.46
N ASP A 143 19.07 -6.07 -9.33
CA ASP A 143 20.44 -5.56 -9.30
C ASP A 143 21.45 -6.71 -9.43
N ASP A 144 21.87 -6.99 -10.66
CA ASP A 144 22.84 -8.05 -10.95
C ASP A 144 24.22 -7.82 -10.29
N SER A 145 24.49 -6.61 -9.75
CA SER A 145 25.74 -6.32 -9.06
C SER A 145 25.89 -7.06 -7.73
N PHE A 146 24.77 -7.49 -7.13
CA PHE A 146 24.75 -8.29 -5.88
C PHE A 146 24.86 -9.81 -6.11
N GLY A 147 24.95 -10.25 -7.35
CA GLY A 147 24.98 -11.68 -7.68
C GLY A 147 23.59 -12.33 -7.58
N TYR A 148 23.54 -13.65 -7.73
CA TYR A 148 22.27 -14.38 -7.56
C TYR A 148 21.83 -14.24 -6.11
N GLN A 149 20.80 -13.42 -5.87
CA GLN A 149 20.16 -13.38 -4.58
C GLN A 149 19.45 -14.71 -4.37
N THR A 150 19.87 -15.41 -3.32
CA THR A 150 19.27 -16.69 -2.92
C THR A 150 18.06 -16.47 -2.01
N GLU A 151 17.86 -15.24 -1.54
CA GLU A 151 16.77 -14.84 -0.67
C GLU A 151 15.79 -13.96 -1.44
N PRO A 152 14.48 -14.10 -1.18
CA PRO A 152 13.46 -13.25 -1.78
C PRO A 152 13.67 -11.78 -1.38
N PRO A 153 13.24 -10.83 -2.24
CA PRO A 153 13.32 -9.41 -1.92
C PRO A 153 12.54 -9.09 -0.66
N ARG A 154 13.10 -8.22 0.17
CA ARG A 154 12.47 -7.75 1.40
C ARG A 154 12.84 -6.30 1.68
N TYR A 155 12.13 -5.68 2.60
CA TYR A 155 12.53 -4.38 3.15
C TYR A 155 13.35 -4.58 4.43
N ASP A 156 14.31 -3.68 4.66
CA ASP A 156 15.00 -3.63 5.94
C ASP A 156 13.98 -3.32 7.06
N GLY A 157 13.98 -4.14 8.08
CA GLY A 157 13.00 -4.09 9.18
C GLY A 157 11.81 -5.02 9.04
N MET A 158 11.67 -5.75 7.92
CA MET A 158 10.69 -6.84 7.79
C MET A 158 11.35 -8.21 8.05
N ASP A 159 10.67 -9.04 8.81
CA ASP A 159 11.10 -10.42 9.08
C ASP A 159 10.76 -11.40 7.95
N ILE A 160 9.90 -10.98 6.98
CA ILE A 160 9.41 -11.81 5.88
C ILE A 160 9.86 -11.28 4.52
N GLY A 161 9.92 -12.16 3.52
CA GLY A 161 10.11 -11.79 2.11
C GLY A 161 8.81 -11.27 1.48
N LEU A 162 8.93 -10.52 0.38
CA LEU A 162 7.77 -10.01 -0.34
C LEU A 162 6.98 -11.12 -1.05
N ASP A 163 7.60 -12.25 -1.32
CA ASP A 163 6.96 -13.47 -1.83
C ASP A 163 6.07 -14.18 -0.80
N GLU A 164 6.11 -13.75 0.46
CA GLU A 164 5.24 -14.23 1.53
C GLU A 164 4.04 -13.29 1.79
N VAL A 165 3.95 -12.16 1.07
CA VAL A 165 2.84 -11.20 1.21
C VAL A 165 1.66 -11.64 0.34
N ASP A 166 0.46 -11.62 0.93
CA ASP A 166 -0.77 -12.09 0.27
C ASP A 166 -1.52 -10.98 -0.45
N VAL A 167 -1.51 -9.77 0.10
CA VAL A 167 -2.23 -8.62 -0.43
C VAL A 167 -1.33 -7.39 -0.48
N PHE A 168 -1.23 -6.80 -1.65
CA PHE A 168 -0.54 -5.54 -1.89
C PHE A 168 -1.55 -4.45 -2.17
N PHE A 169 -1.33 -3.26 -1.64
CA PHE A 169 -2.09 -2.06 -1.97
C PHE A 169 -1.17 -0.97 -2.48
N VAL A 170 -1.60 -0.27 -3.51
CA VAL A 170 -0.86 0.87 -4.06
C VAL A 170 -1.78 1.96 -4.59
N TYR A 171 -1.39 3.23 -4.38
CA TYR A 171 -1.94 4.38 -5.08
C TYR A 171 -0.81 5.01 -5.92
N PRO A 172 -0.59 4.52 -7.15
CA PRO A 172 0.54 4.96 -7.97
C PRO A 172 0.34 6.40 -8.45
N TRP A 173 1.44 7.14 -8.54
CA TRP A 173 1.43 8.42 -9.21
C TRP A 173 1.10 8.27 -10.70
N PRO A 174 0.50 9.31 -11.33
CA PRO A 174 0.29 9.29 -12.78
C PRO A 174 1.60 9.00 -13.52
N GLY A 175 1.60 7.91 -14.30
CA GLY A 175 2.77 7.44 -15.04
C GLY A 175 3.61 6.37 -14.33
N GLU A 176 3.34 6.06 -13.05
CA GLU A 176 4.02 4.98 -12.31
C GLU A 176 3.26 3.65 -12.34
N GLN A 177 2.05 3.60 -12.93
CA GLN A 177 1.18 2.42 -12.92
C GLN A 177 1.88 1.17 -13.48
N GLU A 178 2.52 1.30 -14.65
CA GLU A 178 3.20 0.18 -15.28
C GLU A 178 4.40 -0.30 -14.44
N MET A 179 5.13 0.64 -13.84
CA MET A 179 6.25 0.35 -12.96
C MET A 179 5.78 -0.44 -11.73
N MET A 180 4.67 -0.04 -11.09
CA MET A 180 4.10 -0.73 -9.93
C MET A 180 3.62 -2.13 -10.27
N LEU A 181 3.00 -2.31 -11.44
CA LEU A 181 2.63 -3.64 -11.93
C LEU A 181 3.85 -4.54 -12.16
N LYS A 182 4.92 -4.01 -12.75
CA LYS A 182 6.18 -4.75 -12.94
C LYS A 182 6.84 -5.10 -11.60
N LEU A 183 6.83 -4.17 -10.65
CA LEU A 183 7.34 -4.44 -9.30
C LEU A 183 6.56 -5.59 -8.66
N PHE A 184 5.23 -5.50 -8.64
CA PHE A 184 4.38 -6.56 -8.12
C PHE A 184 4.67 -7.91 -8.78
N GLN A 185 4.71 -7.98 -10.12
CA GLN A 185 5.01 -9.22 -10.85
C GLN A 185 6.38 -9.82 -10.52
N SER A 186 7.33 -8.99 -10.11
CA SER A 186 8.70 -9.45 -9.84
C SER A 186 8.94 -9.89 -8.40
N VAL A 187 8.11 -9.46 -7.45
CA VAL A 187 8.31 -9.73 -6.03
C VAL A 187 7.22 -10.60 -5.40
N ALA A 188 6.00 -10.53 -5.90
CA ALA A 188 4.85 -11.23 -5.33
C ALA A 188 4.83 -12.72 -5.69
N ASN A 189 4.22 -13.53 -4.83
CA ASN A 189 3.93 -14.94 -5.16
C ASN A 189 2.80 -15.04 -6.21
N GLU A 190 2.56 -16.26 -6.73
CA GLU A 190 1.59 -16.50 -7.81
C GLU A 190 0.13 -16.24 -7.41
N ASP A 191 -0.17 -16.35 -6.14
CA ASP A 191 -1.53 -16.22 -5.59
C ASP A 191 -1.77 -14.88 -4.90
N ALA A 192 -0.79 -13.97 -4.91
CA ALA A 192 -0.91 -12.66 -4.29
C ALA A 192 -1.89 -11.75 -5.02
N ILE A 193 -2.60 -10.93 -4.26
CA ILE A 193 -3.58 -9.96 -4.77
C ILE A 193 -2.95 -8.57 -4.78
N LEU A 194 -3.13 -7.83 -5.87
CA LEU A 194 -2.82 -6.41 -5.96
C LEU A 194 -4.10 -5.59 -6.01
N ILE A 195 -4.28 -4.71 -5.05
CA ILE A 195 -5.32 -3.67 -5.07
C ILE A 195 -4.66 -2.37 -5.51
N ALA A 196 -5.01 -1.87 -6.70
CA ALA A 196 -4.48 -0.63 -7.24
C ALA A 196 -5.59 0.43 -7.30
N TYR A 197 -5.41 1.53 -6.57
CA TYR A 197 -6.31 2.68 -6.59
C TYR A 197 -5.75 3.74 -7.54
N TYR A 198 -6.52 4.20 -8.52
CA TYR A 198 -6.07 5.16 -9.53
C TYR A 198 -6.68 6.56 -9.37
N GLY A 199 -7.46 6.80 -8.33
CA GLY A 199 -8.22 8.02 -8.13
C GLY A 199 -9.58 7.99 -8.85
N ASP A 200 -10.37 9.06 -8.67
CA ASP A 200 -11.67 9.26 -9.33
C ASP A 200 -12.61 8.04 -9.30
N GLN A 201 -12.57 7.28 -8.18
CA GLN A 201 -13.33 6.05 -7.97
C GLN A 201 -12.86 4.84 -8.82
N GLU A 202 -11.71 4.93 -9.46
CA GLU A 202 -11.13 3.79 -10.16
C GLU A 202 -10.24 2.99 -9.21
N ILE A 203 -10.65 1.76 -8.91
CA ILE A 203 -9.91 0.78 -8.15
C ILE A 203 -9.97 -0.57 -8.86
N CYS A 204 -8.84 -1.25 -8.97
CA CYS A 204 -8.71 -2.54 -9.63
C CYS A 204 -8.16 -3.58 -8.64
N ILE A 205 -8.60 -4.82 -8.80
CA ILE A 205 -8.10 -5.97 -8.05
C ILE A 205 -7.56 -7.02 -9.03
#